data_dd3964230dab87977e3febbddfec2bb6
#
_entry.id   dd3964230dab87977e3febbddfec2bb6
#
_cell.length_a   1.000
_cell.length_b   1.000
_cell.length_c   1.000
_cell.angle_alpha   90.00
_cell.angle_beta   90.00
_cell.angle_gamma   90.00
#
_symmetry.space_group_name_H-M   'P 1'
#
loop_
_entity.id
_entity.type
_entity.pdbx_description
1 polymer ?
#
loop_
_entity_poly.entity_id
_entity_poly.type
_entity_poly.pdbx_seq_one_letter_code
_entity_poly.pdbx_strand_id
1 'polypeptide(L)'
;AYGMKVRNIAEAPGGVILVGTTNGLLTFSNNFERLEEIKFYRNIRRPGDKNSLSANDIMHIYTDKNKTTYVVSFTGGVNKVISPNLLNENIQFKNYDKNNGLASDLALSMIEDTQNQLWVVSEIALSKFDPAKETFENYELSSIYQEFNFSEALPIINARNQIILGTDKGFLEVSPEKMRKSSYVPPIVFTGLKIQ
;
A
#
# COMPACT_ATOMS: atom_id res chain seq x y z
N ALA A 1 22.04 4.99 18.26
CA ALA A 1 21.24 5.11 17.03
C ALA A 1 20.38 3.86 16.93
N TYR A 2 19.10 3.98 17.06
CA TYR A 2 18.18 2.88 16.76
C TYR A 2 18.27 2.63 15.26
N GLY A 3 18.80 1.45 14.88
CA GLY A 3 19.04 1.11 13.48
C GLY A 3 17.73 1.15 12.69
N MET A 4 17.74 1.83 11.56
CA MET A 4 16.67 1.74 10.57
C MET A 4 16.60 0.30 10.06
N LYS A 5 15.42 -0.32 10.15
CA LYS A 5 15.18 -1.61 9.49
C LYS A 5 14.78 -1.34 8.04
N VAL A 6 15.45 -1.98 7.10
CA VAL A 6 15.00 -2.02 5.70
C VAL A 6 13.84 -3.02 5.62
N ARG A 7 12.74 -2.60 5.02
CA ARG A 7 11.57 -3.45 4.80
C ARG A 7 11.42 -3.86 3.34
N ASN A 8 11.69 -2.92 2.44
CA ASN A 8 11.51 -3.16 1.01
C ASN A 8 12.54 -2.36 0.19
N ILE A 9 12.97 -2.92 -0.92
CA ILE A 9 13.84 -2.26 -1.90
C ILE A 9 13.20 -2.43 -3.27
N ALA A 10 13.13 -1.34 -4.03
CA ALA A 10 12.59 -1.34 -5.37
C ALA A 10 13.40 -0.39 -6.27
N GLU A 11 13.34 -0.65 -7.56
CA GLU A 11 13.86 0.27 -8.58
C GLU A 11 12.69 1.01 -9.25
N ALA A 12 12.77 2.33 -9.27
CA ALA A 12 11.84 3.17 -9.99
C ALA A 12 12.36 3.50 -11.40
N PRO A 13 11.48 3.95 -12.30
CA PRO A 13 11.90 4.44 -13.61
C PRO A 13 12.99 5.51 -13.51
N GLY A 14 13.94 5.45 -14.44
CA GLY A 14 15.07 6.39 -14.46
C GLY A 14 16.30 5.95 -13.65
N GLY A 15 16.33 4.68 -13.20
CA GLY A 15 17.48 4.11 -12.52
C GLY A 15 17.67 4.64 -11.10
N VAL A 16 16.58 4.85 -10.39
CA VAL A 16 16.59 5.27 -8.98
C VAL A 16 16.23 4.08 -8.09
N ILE A 17 17.10 3.79 -7.14
CA ILE A 17 16.82 2.80 -6.08
C ILE A 17 16.06 3.51 -4.95
N LEU A 18 14.96 2.89 -4.55
CA LEU A 18 14.15 3.30 -3.41
C LEU A 18 14.28 2.24 -2.31
N VAL A 19 14.53 2.69 -1.10
CA VAL A 19 14.65 1.83 0.09
C VAL A 19 13.64 2.28 1.13
N GLY A 20 12.61 1.48 1.32
CA GLY A 20 11.62 1.64 2.37
C GLY A 20 12.17 1.15 3.70
N THR A 21 12.12 2.00 4.71
CA THR A 21 12.63 1.72 6.05
C THR A 21 11.59 2.02 7.11
N THR A 22 11.86 1.62 8.36
CA THR A 22 11.05 2.01 9.53
C THR A 22 11.18 3.50 9.87
N ASN A 23 11.99 4.26 9.12
CA ASN A 23 12.25 5.67 9.38
C ASN A 23 12.35 6.51 8.10
N GLY A 24 11.44 6.26 7.17
CA GLY A 24 11.30 7.00 5.91
C GLY A 24 11.80 6.24 4.69
N LEU A 25 11.77 6.95 3.58
CA LEU A 25 12.19 6.50 2.27
C LEU A 25 13.56 7.05 1.94
N LEU A 26 14.52 6.17 1.62
CA LEU A 26 15.81 6.56 1.06
C LEU A 26 15.77 6.38 -0.44
N THR A 27 16.40 7.31 -1.18
CA THR A 27 16.57 7.20 -2.63
C THR A 27 18.00 7.51 -3.04
N PHE A 28 18.49 6.82 -4.07
CA PHE A 28 19.79 7.05 -4.65
C PHE A 28 19.86 6.50 -6.09
N SER A 29 20.86 6.95 -6.86
CA SER A 29 21.06 6.46 -8.23
C SER A 29 21.58 5.02 -8.25
N ASN A 30 21.11 4.21 -9.22
CA ASN A 30 21.67 2.89 -9.49
C ASN A 30 22.98 2.88 -10.31
N ASN A 31 23.60 4.07 -10.49
CA ASN A 31 24.90 4.15 -11.13
C ASN A 31 26.02 3.73 -10.17
N PHE A 32 26.33 2.44 -10.17
CA PHE A 32 27.36 1.85 -9.29
C PHE A 32 28.77 1.89 -9.87
N GLU A 33 28.97 2.53 -11.03
CA GLU A 33 30.33 2.68 -11.62
C GLU A 33 31.21 3.62 -10.78
N ARG A 34 30.59 4.58 -10.07
CA ARG A 34 31.26 5.57 -9.23
C ARG A 34 30.59 5.65 -7.87
N LEU A 35 30.95 4.74 -6.99
CA LEU A 35 30.31 4.62 -5.67
C LEU A 35 30.48 5.88 -4.81
N GLU A 36 31.57 6.60 -4.98
CA GLU A 36 31.89 7.83 -4.26
C GLU A 36 30.97 9.02 -4.66
N GLU A 37 30.33 8.95 -5.82
CA GLU A 37 29.41 9.98 -6.31
C GLU A 37 27.95 9.72 -5.88
N ILE A 38 27.65 8.54 -5.29
CA ILE A 38 26.31 8.20 -4.89
C ILE A 38 25.87 9.07 -3.72
N LYS A 39 24.82 9.86 -3.94
CA LYS A 39 24.18 10.66 -2.90
C LYS A 39 22.91 9.98 -2.44
N PHE A 40 22.73 9.92 -1.13
CA PHE A 40 21.53 9.38 -0.50
C PHE A 40 20.61 10.53 -0.10
N TYR A 41 19.35 10.44 -0.52
CA TYR A 41 18.32 11.40 -0.18
C TYR A 41 17.30 10.72 0.72
N ARG A 42 16.97 11.36 1.85
CA ARG A 42 16.02 10.82 2.81
C ARG A 42 14.75 11.64 2.82
N ASN A 43 13.64 10.98 2.57
CA ASN A 43 12.31 11.55 2.65
C ASN A 43 11.54 10.97 3.83
N ILE A 44 10.99 11.86 4.65
CA ILE A 44 10.25 11.53 5.87
C ILE A 44 8.93 12.30 5.89
N ARG A 45 8.05 11.90 6.79
CA ARG A 45 6.86 12.69 7.13
C ARG A 45 7.29 14.02 7.72
N ARG A 46 6.74 15.10 7.17
CA ARG A 46 6.92 16.47 7.68
C ARG A 46 5.59 16.97 8.25
N PRO A 47 5.47 17.22 9.57
CA PRO A 47 4.25 17.75 10.16
C PRO A 47 3.80 19.04 9.48
N GLY A 48 2.52 19.12 9.09
CA GLY A 48 1.95 20.27 8.39
C GLY A 48 2.12 20.27 6.87
N ASP A 49 3.00 19.45 6.32
CA ASP A 49 3.17 19.29 4.88
C ASP A 49 2.36 18.09 4.37
N LYS A 50 1.22 18.39 3.74
CA LYS A 50 0.30 17.39 3.18
C LYS A 50 0.88 16.61 2.01
N ASN A 51 1.95 17.12 1.40
CA ASN A 51 2.60 16.49 0.25
C ASN A 51 3.87 15.71 0.66
N SER A 52 4.20 15.62 1.95
CA SER A 52 5.23 14.70 2.43
C SER A 52 4.67 13.29 2.63
N LEU A 53 5.52 12.32 2.97
CA LEU A 53 5.07 10.99 3.40
C LEU A 53 4.03 11.10 4.51
N SER A 54 3.00 10.26 4.44
CA SER A 54 1.93 10.18 5.46
C SER A 54 2.44 9.59 6.78
N ALA A 55 3.37 8.62 6.70
CA ALA A 55 4.07 8.02 7.85
C ALA A 55 5.48 7.57 7.46
N ASN A 56 6.33 7.32 8.47
CA ASN A 56 7.75 7.00 8.23
C ASN A 56 8.04 5.49 8.13
N ASP A 57 7.16 4.63 8.62
CA ASP A 57 7.35 3.18 8.52
C ASP A 57 6.84 2.70 7.15
N ILE A 58 7.77 2.48 6.21
CA ILE A 58 7.46 2.12 4.83
C ILE A 58 7.44 0.60 4.72
N MET A 59 6.27 0.07 4.40
CA MET A 59 6.04 -1.37 4.27
C MET A 59 6.38 -1.91 2.88
N HIS A 60 5.94 -1.19 1.84
CA HIS A 60 6.10 -1.63 0.46
C HIS A 60 6.28 -0.45 -0.48
N ILE A 61 7.04 -0.65 -1.54
CA ILE A 61 7.20 0.28 -2.66
C ILE A 61 6.77 -0.48 -3.91
N TYR A 62 5.82 0.07 -4.62
CA TYR A 62 5.24 -0.54 -5.81
C TYR A 62 5.27 0.42 -7.00
N THR A 63 5.72 -0.06 -8.15
CA THR A 63 5.62 0.69 -9.42
C THR A 63 4.69 -0.06 -10.35
N ASP A 64 3.62 0.59 -10.78
CA ASP A 64 2.62 0.02 -11.67
C ASP A 64 3.10 -0.05 -13.13
N LYS A 65 2.33 -0.67 -14.00
CA LYS A 65 2.64 -0.79 -15.44
C LYS A 65 2.70 0.58 -16.14
N ASN A 66 2.04 1.60 -15.60
CA ASN A 66 2.07 2.98 -16.09
C ASN A 66 3.29 3.75 -15.58
N LYS A 67 4.23 3.08 -14.89
CA LYS A 67 5.43 3.68 -14.30
C LYS A 67 5.14 4.66 -13.15
N THR A 68 3.97 4.58 -12.55
CA THR A 68 3.65 5.34 -11.34
C THR A 68 4.15 4.59 -10.12
N THR A 69 4.91 5.26 -9.27
CA THR A 69 5.44 4.67 -8.03
C THR A 69 4.54 5.04 -6.85
N TYR A 70 4.26 4.05 -6.03
CA TYR A 70 3.49 4.15 -4.79
C TYR A 70 4.36 3.68 -3.62
N VAL A 71 4.23 4.37 -2.51
CA VAL A 71 4.89 4.04 -1.25
C VAL A 71 3.82 3.74 -0.21
N VAL A 72 3.75 2.51 0.24
CA VAL A 72 2.80 2.05 1.25
C VAL A 72 3.42 2.25 2.62
N SER A 73 2.73 2.99 3.49
CA SER A 73 3.19 3.29 4.84
C SER A 73 2.29 2.63 5.88
N PHE A 74 2.88 1.99 6.87
CA PHE A 74 2.15 1.54 8.06
C PHE A 74 1.58 2.75 8.80
N THR A 75 0.31 2.74 9.16
CA THR A 75 -0.44 3.86 9.78
C THR A 75 -0.62 5.09 8.90
N GLY A 76 -0.24 5.05 7.61
CA GLY A 76 -0.33 6.20 6.71
C GLY A 76 -1.00 5.92 5.36
N GLY A 77 -1.43 4.67 5.13
CA GLY A 77 -2.06 4.29 3.87
C GLY A 77 -1.08 4.28 2.69
N VAL A 78 -1.49 4.87 1.58
CA VAL A 78 -0.77 4.85 0.30
C VAL A 78 -0.32 6.25 -0.11
N ASN A 79 0.94 6.39 -0.50
CA ASN A 79 1.54 7.63 -0.97
C ASN A 79 1.91 7.49 -2.45
N LYS A 80 1.16 8.10 -3.34
CA LYS A 80 1.49 8.18 -4.76
C LYS A 80 2.59 9.22 -4.97
N VAL A 81 3.70 8.84 -5.58
CA VAL A 81 4.77 9.78 -5.94
C VAL A 81 4.29 10.70 -7.06
N ILE A 82 4.45 12.01 -6.86
CA ILE A 82 4.10 13.02 -7.88
C ILE A 82 5.32 13.82 -8.36
N SER A 83 6.45 13.76 -7.64
CA SER A 83 7.69 14.38 -8.10
C SER A 83 8.27 13.66 -9.31
N PRO A 84 8.68 14.37 -10.36
CA PRO A 84 9.35 13.76 -11.52
C PRO A 84 10.80 13.35 -11.20
N ASN A 85 11.43 13.97 -10.21
CA ASN A 85 12.79 13.65 -9.76
C ASN A 85 12.75 13.04 -8.37
N LEU A 86 13.25 11.81 -8.24
CA LEU A 86 13.32 11.05 -7.00
C LEU A 86 14.67 11.17 -6.29
N LEU A 87 15.67 11.76 -6.90
CA LEU A 87 16.96 12.08 -6.28
C LEU A 87 16.89 13.45 -5.58
N ASN A 88 16.03 13.52 -4.55
CA ASN A 88 15.66 14.75 -3.88
C ASN A 88 15.20 14.45 -2.43
N GLU A 89 15.51 15.37 -1.49
CA GLU A 89 15.05 15.31 -0.09
C GLU A 89 13.59 15.80 0.11
N ASN A 90 12.99 16.36 -0.93
CA ASN A 90 11.64 16.92 -0.90
C ASN A 90 10.74 16.30 -1.97
N ILE A 91 10.75 14.96 -2.08
CA ILE A 91 9.81 14.25 -2.93
C ILE A 91 8.39 14.59 -2.47
N GLN A 92 7.55 14.93 -3.44
CA GLN A 92 6.15 15.22 -3.21
C GLN A 92 5.30 13.99 -3.45
N PHE A 93 4.32 13.80 -2.58
CA PHE A 93 3.40 12.68 -2.60
C PHE A 93 1.96 13.16 -2.59
N LYS A 94 1.08 12.40 -3.20
CA LYS A 94 -0.35 12.47 -2.97
C LYS A 94 -0.75 11.31 -2.07
N ASN A 95 -1.32 11.62 -0.92
CA ASN A 95 -1.60 10.64 0.13
C ASN A 95 -3.05 10.19 0.06
N TYR A 96 -3.27 8.89 0.26
CA TYR A 96 -4.58 8.26 0.32
C TYR A 96 -4.70 7.46 1.63
N ASP A 97 -5.67 7.81 2.42
CA ASP A 97 -5.98 7.24 3.73
C ASP A 97 -7.48 6.91 3.85
N LYS A 98 -7.96 6.62 5.04
CA LYS A 98 -9.38 6.35 5.31
C LYS A 98 -10.28 7.53 4.91
N ASN A 99 -9.80 8.77 5.00
CA ASN A 99 -10.57 9.95 4.60
C ASN A 99 -10.78 10.02 3.08
N ASN A 100 -9.93 9.34 2.31
CA ASN A 100 -10.04 9.19 0.86
C ASN A 100 -10.79 7.91 0.45
N GLY A 101 -11.27 7.13 1.42
CA GLY A 101 -12.05 5.92 1.19
C GLY A 101 -11.26 4.61 1.23
N LEU A 102 -9.98 4.62 1.60
CA LEU A 102 -9.23 3.40 1.88
C LEU A 102 -9.84 2.69 3.11
N ALA A 103 -9.89 1.35 3.10
CA ALA A 103 -10.49 0.59 4.19
C ALA A 103 -9.79 0.78 5.55
N SER A 104 -8.46 0.90 5.53
CA SER A 104 -7.63 1.06 6.73
C SER A 104 -6.35 1.84 6.41
N ASP A 105 -5.90 2.67 7.36
CA ASP A 105 -4.59 3.33 7.29
C ASP A 105 -3.44 2.36 7.58
N LEU A 106 -3.73 1.17 8.13
CA LEU A 106 -2.76 0.10 8.36
C LEU A 106 -2.53 -0.69 7.07
N ALA A 107 -1.97 -0.02 6.07
CA ALA A 107 -1.67 -0.60 4.78
C ALA A 107 -0.35 -1.38 4.83
N LEU A 108 -0.33 -2.58 4.24
CA LEU A 108 0.81 -3.51 4.26
C LEU A 108 1.51 -3.58 2.91
N SER A 109 0.74 -3.68 1.82
CA SER A 109 1.29 -3.86 0.49
C SER A 109 0.33 -3.43 -0.62
N MET A 110 0.84 -3.39 -1.86
CA MET A 110 0.05 -3.20 -3.08
C MET A 110 0.45 -4.22 -4.13
N ILE A 111 -0.48 -4.53 -5.02
CA ILE A 111 -0.23 -5.34 -6.21
C ILE A 111 -1.17 -4.89 -7.35
N GLU A 112 -0.72 -5.01 -8.58
CA GLU A 112 -1.54 -4.82 -9.78
C GLU A 112 -1.93 -6.17 -10.35
N ASP A 113 -3.21 -6.39 -10.61
CA ASP A 113 -3.70 -7.62 -11.22
C ASP A 113 -3.47 -7.64 -12.74
N THR A 114 -3.81 -8.75 -13.38
CA THR A 114 -3.66 -8.93 -14.83
C THR A 114 -4.57 -8.03 -15.67
N GLN A 115 -5.58 -7.41 -15.05
CA GLN A 115 -6.48 -6.42 -15.66
C GLN A 115 -6.03 -4.98 -15.39
N ASN A 116 -4.81 -4.79 -14.86
CA ASN A 116 -4.23 -3.50 -14.49
C ASN A 116 -5.03 -2.77 -13.39
N GLN A 117 -5.71 -3.53 -12.51
CA GLN A 117 -6.35 -2.97 -11.33
C GLN A 117 -5.38 -3.01 -10.17
N LEU A 118 -5.27 -1.90 -9.45
CA LEU A 118 -4.42 -1.82 -8.26
C LEU A 118 -5.18 -2.28 -7.02
N TRP A 119 -4.53 -3.09 -6.20
CA TRP A 119 -5.08 -3.62 -4.96
C TRP A 119 -4.18 -3.25 -3.79
N VAL A 120 -4.76 -2.69 -2.76
CA VAL A 120 -4.09 -2.36 -1.49
C VAL A 120 -4.50 -3.39 -0.46
N VAL A 121 -3.51 -4.05 0.12
CA VAL A 121 -3.69 -4.99 1.23
C VAL A 121 -3.50 -4.23 2.52
N SER A 122 -4.49 -4.26 3.39
CA SER A 122 -4.42 -3.78 4.77
C SER A 122 -4.58 -4.95 5.73
N GLU A 123 -4.45 -4.74 7.04
CA GLU A 123 -4.56 -5.84 8.02
C GLU A 123 -5.87 -6.65 7.92
N ILE A 124 -6.97 -5.99 7.59
CA ILE A 124 -8.32 -6.57 7.64
C ILE A 124 -9.07 -6.56 6.30
N ALA A 125 -8.55 -5.89 5.29
CA ALA A 125 -9.29 -5.65 4.06
C ALA A 125 -8.39 -5.63 2.83
N LEU A 126 -9.00 -5.93 1.70
CA LEU A 126 -8.44 -5.73 0.37
C LEU A 126 -9.19 -4.58 -0.31
N SER A 127 -8.48 -3.55 -0.72
CA SER A 127 -9.06 -2.36 -1.35
C SER A 127 -8.63 -2.26 -2.80
N LYS A 128 -9.58 -2.29 -3.72
CA LYS A 128 -9.35 -2.03 -5.14
C LYS A 128 -9.26 -0.52 -5.36
N PHE A 129 -8.18 -0.05 -5.92
CA PHE A 129 -7.91 1.36 -6.19
C PHE A 129 -8.04 1.67 -7.67
N ASP A 130 -8.89 2.64 -8.00
CA ASP A 130 -8.97 3.24 -9.35
C ASP A 130 -8.14 4.53 -9.37
N PRO A 131 -6.92 4.52 -9.95
CA PRO A 131 -6.05 5.69 -9.94
C PRO A 131 -6.52 6.84 -10.84
N ALA A 132 -7.44 6.59 -11.78
CA ALA A 132 -7.99 7.61 -12.65
C ALA A 132 -9.10 8.41 -11.96
N LYS A 133 -9.91 7.74 -11.15
CA LYS A 133 -10.98 8.36 -10.35
C LYS A 133 -10.53 8.70 -8.94
N GLU A 134 -9.38 8.14 -8.52
CA GLU A 134 -8.86 8.24 -7.16
C GLU A 134 -9.84 7.73 -6.08
N THR A 135 -10.52 6.63 -6.40
CA THR A 135 -11.53 6.02 -5.54
C THR A 135 -11.13 4.61 -5.13
N PHE A 136 -11.65 4.17 -3.99
CA PHE A 136 -11.45 2.83 -3.47
C PHE A 136 -12.76 2.05 -3.43
N GLU A 137 -12.66 0.76 -3.73
CA GLU A 137 -13.71 -0.21 -3.50
C GLU A 137 -13.18 -1.25 -2.50
N ASN A 138 -13.78 -1.32 -1.31
CA ASN A 138 -13.26 -2.10 -0.19
C ASN A 138 -13.99 -3.44 -0.05
N TYR A 139 -13.22 -4.48 0.27
CA TYR A 139 -13.67 -5.84 0.51
C TYR A 139 -13.14 -6.32 1.86
N GLU A 140 -14.02 -6.41 2.86
CA GLU A 140 -13.71 -6.94 4.18
C GLU A 140 -13.84 -8.47 4.15
N LEU A 141 -12.72 -9.16 4.03
CA LEU A 141 -12.69 -10.60 3.86
C LEU A 141 -12.78 -11.34 5.20
N SER A 142 -12.45 -10.69 6.30
CA SER A 142 -12.55 -11.25 7.65
C SER A 142 -13.99 -11.59 8.06
N SER A 143 -14.99 -10.94 7.48
CA SER A 143 -16.41 -11.25 7.72
C SER A 143 -16.89 -12.54 7.04
N ILE A 144 -16.16 -13.02 6.04
CA ILE A 144 -16.55 -14.19 5.20
C ILE A 144 -15.84 -15.46 5.70
N TYR A 145 -14.61 -15.31 6.20
CA TYR A 145 -13.78 -16.39 6.71
C TYR A 145 -13.49 -16.13 8.18
N GLN A 146 -13.28 -17.18 8.97
CA GLN A 146 -12.88 -17.07 10.37
C GLN A 146 -11.77 -16.05 10.57
N GLU A 147 -11.83 -15.28 11.65
CA GLU A 147 -10.89 -14.21 12.01
C GLU A 147 -9.44 -14.52 11.62
N PHE A 148 -8.91 -13.81 10.67
CA PHE A 148 -7.50 -13.81 10.28
C PHE A 148 -7.05 -12.38 10.05
N ASN A 149 -5.76 -12.13 10.14
CA ASN A 149 -5.14 -10.89 9.72
C ASN A 149 -4.22 -11.16 8.52
N PHE A 150 -4.17 -10.22 7.58
CA PHE A 150 -3.17 -10.27 6.54
C PHE A 150 -1.78 -10.05 7.13
N SER A 151 -0.80 -10.77 6.61
CA SER A 151 0.59 -10.66 7.02
C SER A 151 1.35 -9.62 6.20
N GLU A 152 2.58 -9.32 6.61
CA GLU A 152 3.51 -8.44 5.88
C GLU A 152 4.08 -9.11 4.60
N ALA A 153 3.71 -10.35 4.30
CA ALA A 153 4.16 -11.04 3.10
C ALA A 153 3.65 -10.31 1.85
N LEU A 154 4.54 -10.09 0.90
CA LEU A 154 4.17 -9.44 -0.36
C LEU A 154 3.24 -10.35 -1.17
N PRO A 155 2.14 -9.81 -1.70
CA PRO A 155 1.22 -10.56 -2.54
C PRO A 155 1.87 -10.95 -3.87
N ILE A 156 1.41 -12.05 -4.45
CA ILE A 156 1.82 -12.48 -5.77
C ILE A 156 0.60 -12.83 -6.63
N ILE A 157 0.77 -12.80 -7.95
CA ILE A 157 -0.21 -13.33 -8.91
C ILE A 157 0.22 -14.72 -9.35
N ASN A 158 -0.66 -15.71 -9.19
CA ASN A 158 -0.39 -17.06 -9.66
C ASN A 158 -0.75 -17.26 -11.15
N ALA A 159 -0.44 -18.44 -11.71
CA ALA A 159 -0.72 -18.77 -13.10
C ALA A 159 -2.22 -18.80 -13.46
N ARG A 160 -3.12 -18.79 -12.47
CA ARG A 160 -4.58 -18.73 -12.64
C ARG A 160 -5.13 -17.31 -12.49
N ASN A 161 -4.25 -16.28 -12.50
CA ASN A 161 -4.60 -14.87 -12.31
C ASN A 161 -5.26 -14.57 -10.94
N GLN A 162 -4.93 -15.37 -9.92
CA GLN A 162 -5.40 -15.14 -8.57
C GLN A 162 -4.32 -14.41 -7.77
N ILE A 163 -4.74 -13.50 -6.91
CA ILE A 163 -3.87 -12.86 -5.92
C ILE A 163 -3.71 -13.83 -4.75
N ILE A 164 -2.48 -14.18 -4.41
CA ILE A 164 -2.14 -14.94 -3.23
C ILE A 164 -1.71 -13.96 -2.15
N LEU A 165 -2.39 -14.00 -1.02
CA LEU A 165 -2.19 -13.12 0.13
C LEU A 165 -1.76 -13.95 1.33
N GLY A 166 -0.67 -13.54 1.98
CA GLY A 166 -0.26 -14.14 3.25
C GLY A 166 -1.18 -13.72 4.40
N THR A 167 -1.45 -14.64 5.32
CA THR A 167 -2.21 -14.38 6.55
C THR A 167 -1.48 -14.96 7.75
N ASP A 168 -1.91 -14.63 8.95
CA ASP A 168 -1.41 -15.23 10.20
C ASP A 168 -1.77 -16.72 10.37
N LYS A 169 -2.68 -17.24 9.53
CA LYS A 169 -3.15 -18.65 9.53
C LYS A 169 -2.78 -19.42 8.26
N GLY A 170 -1.96 -18.85 7.37
CA GLY A 170 -1.58 -19.46 6.11
C GLY A 170 -1.66 -18.47 4.94
N PHE A 171 -2.40 -18.79 3.90
CA PHE A 171 -2.59 -17.90 2.77
C PHE A 171 -4.03 -17.95 2.24
N LEU A 172 -4.41 -16.89 1.54
CA LEU A 172 -5.70 -16.75 0.88
C LEU A 172 -5.50 -16.59 -0.62
N GLU A 173 -6.28 -17.32 -1.42
CA GLU A 173 -6.36 -17.13 -2.87
C GLU A 173 -7.59 -16.29 -3.21
N VAL A 174 -7.40 -15.16 -3.86
CA VAL A 174 -8.47 -14.25 -4.28
C VAL A 174 -8.51 -14.16 -5.79
N SER A 175 -9.68 -14.38 -6.39
CA SER A 175 -9.91 -14.16 -7.82
C SER A 175 -10.47 -12.74 -8.04
N PRO A 176 -9.69 -11.77 -8.53
CA PRO A 176 -10.11 -10.37 -8.67
C PRO A 176 -11.40 -10.21 -9.49
N GLU A 177 -11.54 -11.00 -10.55
CA GLU A 177 -12.69 -11.00 -11.44
C GLU A 177 -14.01 -11.46 -10.79
N LYS A 178 -13.90 -12.24 -9.69
CA LYS A 178 -15.06 -12.77 -8.94
C LYS A 178 -15.41 -11.88 -7.74
N MET A 179 -14.55 -10.93 -7.40
CA MET A 179 -14.80 -9.98 -6.31
C MET A 179 -15.98 -9.08 -6.69
N ARG A 180 -17.04 -9.15 -5.91
CA ARG A 180 -18.23 -8.31 -6.05
C ARG A 180 -18.67 -7.83 -4.68
N LYS A 181 -19.09 -6.58 -4.58
CA LYS A 181 -19.80 -6.13 -3.38
C LYS A 181 -21.11 -6.88 -3.27
N SER A 182 -21.41 -7.36 -2.07
CA SER A 182 -22.75 -7.84 -1.78
C SER A 182 -23.72 -6.68 -1.90
N SER A 183 -24.74 -6.83 -2.72
CA SER A 183 -25.87 -5.89 -2.77
C SER A 183 -26.88 -6.16 -1.65
N TYR A 184 -26.63 -7.17 -0.81
CA TYR A 184 -27.49 -7.51 0.30
C TYR A 184 -27.35 -6.46 1.41
N VAL A 185 -28.41 -5.72 1.64
CA VAL A 185 -28.56 -4.86 2.82
C VAL A 185 -29.33 -5.68 3.85
N PRO A 186 -28.71 -6.13 4.94
CA PRO A 186 -29.43 -6.88 5.96
C PRO A 186 -30.53 -6.01 6.54
N PRO A 187 -31.77 -6.51 6.69
CA PRO A 187 -32.83 -5.78 7.34
C PRO A 187 -32.44 -5.51 8.80
N ILE A 188 -32.67 -4.28 9.26
CA ILE A 188 -32.53 -3.95 10.68
C ILE A 188 -33.70 -4.60 11.40
N VAL A 189 -33.43 -5.58 12.28
CA VAL A 189 -34.42 -6.22 13.12
C VAL A 189 -34.19 -5.79 14.56
N PHE A 190 -35.18 -5.13 15.17
CA PHE A 190 -35.13 -4.84 16.60
C PHE A 190 -35.49 -6.11 17.36
N THR A 191 -34.53 -6.67 18.09
CA THR A 191 -34.70 -7.89 18.88
C THR A 191 -35.14 -7.64 20.31
N GLY A 192 -35.23 -6.39 20.75
CA GLY A 192 -35.71 -6.00 22.07
C GLY A 192 -35.67 -4.49 22.29
N LEU A 193 -36.62 -4.00 23.08
CA LEU A 193 -36.65 -2.64 23.63
C LEU A 193 -36.65 -2.76 25.18
N LYS A 194 -35.63 -2.20 25.82
CA LYS A 194 -35.58 -2.11 27.29
C LYS A 194 -35.87 -0.66 27.68
N ILE A 195 -37.01 -0.42 28.30
CA ILE A 195 -37.36 0.87 28.90
C ILE A 195 -36.94 0.83 30.34
N GLN A 196 -36.15 1.81 30.79
CA GLN A 196 -35.80 2.03 32.18
C GLN A 196 -36.76 3.01 32.79
#